data_df7dc88bab94917d4d3991c885edf316
#
_entry.id   df7dc88bab94917d4d3991c885edf316
#
_cell.length_a   1.000
_cell.length_b   1.000
_cell.length_c   1.000
_cell.angle_alpha   90.00
_cell.angle_beta   90.00
_cell.angle_gamma   90.00
#
_symmetry.space_group_name_H-M   'P 1'
#
loop_
_entity.id
_entity.type
_entity.pdbx_description
1 polymer ?
#
loop_
_entity_poly.entity_id
_entity_poly.type
_entity_poly.pdbx_seq_one_letter_code
_entity_poly.pdbx_strand_id
1 'polypeptide(L)'
;MTPPARSVRPASARALQQFDLTQVASHLLRRAHFRAEALFAQAFPDEDLTPRQKALLITVHQNPGATQSRIAELIALDRNSFAEMIARMTAKGHVRRTRSAEDGRAYALEITDEGLALLARVLPRDAQVEAEVLAPIPEELRPVFLQCLRLMAGLEPPASS
;
A
#
# COMPACT_ATOMS: atom_id res chain seq x y z
N MET A 1 34.90 -29.70 -8.01
CA MET A 1 35.47 -28.70 -8.93
C MET A 1 34.62 -27.43 -8.79
N THR A 2 35.11 -26.48 -8.00
CA THR A 2 34.43 -25.18 -7.74
C THR A 2 34.60 -24.30 -8.98
N PRO A 3 33.54 -23.69 -9.55
CA PRO A 3 33.70 -22.79 -10.69
C PRO A 3 34.52 -21.56 -10.28
N PRO A 4 35.37 -21.03 -11.16
CA PRO A 4 36.18 -19.86 -10.83
C PRO A 4 35.29 -18.63 -10.62
N ALA A 5 35.57 -17.88 -9.55
CA ALA A 5 34.93 -16.62 -9.26
C ALA A 5 35.09 -15.68 -10.48
N ARG A 6 33.97 -15.22 -11.06
CA ARG A 6 33.99 -14.22 -12.13
C ARG A 6 34.61 -12.95 -11.59
N SER A 7 35.83 -12.63 -12.00
CA SER A 7 36.47 -11.36 -11.70
C SER A 7 35.66 -10.21 -12.31
N VAL A 8 35.15 -9.32 -11.47
CA VAL A 8 34.47 -8.11 -11.93
C VAL A 8 35.49 -7.24 -12.69
N ARG A 9 35.19 -6.90 -13.94
CA ARG A 9 36.08 -6.08 -14.77
C ARG A 9 36.31 -4.71 -14.10
N PRO A 10 37.52 -4.13 -14.14
CA PRO A 10 37.82 -2.86 -13.47
C PRO A 10 36.91 -1.68 -13.88
N ALA A 11 36.47 -1.64 -15.15
CA ALA A 11 35.52 -0.66 -15.65
C ALA A 11 34.14 -0.78 -14.98
N SER A 12 33.69 -2.01 -14.66
CA SER A 12 32.43 -2.26 -13.97
C SER A 12 32.48 -1.84 -12.49
N ALA A 13 33.63 -2.05 -11.83
CA ALA A 13 33.84 -1.61 -10.44
C ALA A 13 33.77 -0.09 -10.30
N ARG A 14 34.40 0.65 -11.25
CA ARG A 14 34.35 2.12 -11.25
C ARG A 14 32.96 2.67 -11.54
N ALA A 15 32.22 2.07 -12.47
CA ALA A 15 30.83 2.44 -12.76
C ALA A 15 29.91 2.23 -11.53
N LEU A 16 30.11 1.12 -10.79
CA LEU A 16 29.35 0.85 -9.56
C LEU A 16 29.65 1.86 -8.46
N GLN A 17 30.90 2.29 -8.32
CA GLN A 17 31.29 3.34 -7.34
C GLN A 17 30.67 4.71 -7.66
N GLN A 18 30.43 5.00 -8.94
CA GLN A 18 29.83 6.26 -9.40
C GLN A 18 28.30 6.22 -9.51
N PHE A 19 27.69 5.04 -9.27
CA PHE A 19 26.26 4.89 -9.39
C PHE A 19 25.54 5.56 -8.19
N ASP A 20 24.78 6.61 -8.49
CA ASP A 20 24.04 7.38 -7.49
C ASP A 20 22.60 6.85 -7.36
N LEU A 21 22.33 6.10 -6.30
CA LEU A 21 21.00 5.61 -5.97
C LEU A 21 19.98 6.72 -5.71
N THR A 22 20.43 7.95 -5.36
CA THR A 22 19.53 9.07 -5.13
C THR A 22 18.92 9.62 -6.43
N GLN A 23 19.40 9.19 -7.58
CA GLN A 23 18.82 9.50 -8.90
C GLN A 23 17.91 8.38 -9.44
N VAL A 24 17.72 7.29 -8.68
CA VAL A 24 16.95 6.14 -9.12
C VAL A 24 15.53 6.22 -8.58
N ALA A 25 14.55 6.43 -9.46
CA ALA A 25 13.15 6.62 -9.10
C ALA A 25 12.59 5.49 -8.22
N SER A 26 12.85 4.22 -8.58
CA SER A 26 12.38 3.06 -7.80
C SER A 26 12.97 3.02 -6.39
N HIS A 27 14.23 3.44 -6.22
CA HIS A 27 14.86 3.55 -4.89
C HIS A 27 14.24 4.68 -4.06
N LEU A 28 14.00 5.84 -4.68
CA LEU A 28 13.36 6.98 -4.02
C LEU A 28 11.93 6.65 -3.58
N LEU A 29 11.14 6.02 -4.45
CA LEU A 29 9.79 5.55 -4.13
C LEU A 29 9.80 4.58 -2.95
N ARG A 30 10.74 3.62 -2.92
CA ARG A 30 10.90 2.71 -1.80
C ARG A 30 11.23 3.45 -0.49
N ARG A 31 12.12 4.42 -0.52
CA ARG A 31 12.46 5.25 0.66
C ARG A 31 11.26 6.06 1.15
N ALA A 32 10.51 6.67 0.21
CA ALA A 32 9.30 7.41 0.54
C ALA A 32 8.24 6.50 1.17
N HIS A 33 8.05 5.30 0.64
CA HIS A 33 7.15 4.29 1.20
C HIS A 33 7.51 3.93 2.64
N PHE A 34 8.78 3.61 2.94
CA PHE A 34 9.19 3.30 4.32
C PHE A 34 9.02 4.48 5.27
N ARG A 35 9.24 5.72 4.78
CA ARG A 35 8.96 6.90 5.58
C ARG A 35 7.47 7.02 5.92
N ALA A 36 6.59 6.81 4.95
CA ALA A 36 5.14 6.85 5.16
C ALA A 36 4.69 5.76 6.16
N GLU A 37 5.20 4.53 6.04
CA GLU A 37 4.92 3.45 7.00
C GLU A 37 5.38 3.81 8.42
N ALA A 38 6.57 4.42 8.57
CA ALA A 38 7.09 4.83 9.87
C ALA A 38 6.24 5.94 10.52
N LEU A 39 5.80 6.93 9.75
CA LEU A 39 4.90 7.99 10.23
C LEU A 39 3.56 7.41 10.69
N PHE A 40 3.00 6.48 9.94
CA PHE A 40 1.78 5.78 10.34
C PHE A 40 1.97 5.02 11.65
N ALA A 41 3.03 4.23 11.77
CA ALA A 41 3.32 3.47 13.00
C ALA A 41 3.53 4.38 14.22
N GLN A 42 4.15 5.54 14.06
CA GLN A 42 4.30 6.54 15.12
C GLN A 42 2.97 7.18 15.53
N ALA A 43 2.07 7.42 14.58
CA ALA A 43 0.76 8.00 14.84
C ALA A 43 -0.19 7.01 15.54
N PHE A 44 -0.03 5.70 15.30
CA PHE A 44 -0.93 4.65 15.79
C PHE A 44 -0.17 3.52 16.53
N PRO A 45 0.58 3.84 17.60
CA PRO A 45 1.41 2.83 18.30
C PRO A 45 0.57 1.75 18.98
N ASP A 46 -0.67 2.07 19.37
CA ASP A 46 -1.57 1.16 20.09
C ASP A 46 -2.55 0.42 19.17
N GLU A 47 -2.57 0.76 17.89
CA GLU A 47 -3.44 0.09 16.92
C GLU A 47 -2.66 -1.00 16.18
N ASP A 48 -3.10 -2.26 16.33
CA ASP A 48 -2.53 -3.38 15.56
C ASP A 48 -3.03 -3.34 14.10
N LEU A 49 -2.70 -2.26 13.41
CA LEU A 49 -3.10 -1.94 12.04
C LEU A 49 -1.92 -1.41 11.24
N THR A 50 -1.79 -1.87 10.00
CA THR A 50 -0.82 -1.33 9.03
C THR A 50 -1.51 -0.47 7.97
N PRO A 51 -0.78 0.43 7.26
CA PRO A 51 -1.35 1.18 6.14
C PRO A 51 -2.05 0.31 5.09
N ARG A 52 -1.49 -0.86 4.79
CA ARG A 52 -2.10 -1.82 3.84
C ARG A 52 -3.39 -2.43 4.36
N GLN A 53 -3.46 -2.74 5.65
CA GLN A 53 -4.68 -3.24 6.29
C GLN A 53 -5.76 -2.16 6.36
N LYS A 54 -5.38 -0.90 6.64
CA LYS A 54 -6.28 0.26 6.53
C LYS A 54 -6.86 0.37 5.12
N ALA A 55 -6.01 0.33 4.09
CA ALA A 55 -6.43 0.38 2.70
C ALA A 55 -7.39 -0.76 2.35
N LEU A 56 -7.12 -1.99 2.82
CA LEU A 56 -8.04 -3.12 2.67
C LEU A 56 -9.43 -2.83 3.26
N LEU A 57 -9.49 -2.38 4.52
CA LEU A 57 -10.77 -2.11 5.20
C LEU A 57 -11.58 -1.04 4.48
N ILE A 58 -10.93 0.05 4.05
CA ILE A 58 -11.58 1.13 3.28
C ILE A 58 -12.10 0.57 1.96
N THR A 59 -11.26 -0.18 1.22
CA THR A 59 -11.64 -0.73 -0.10
C THR A 59 -12.80 -1.71 0.02
N VAL A 60 -12.81 -2.59 1.02
CA VAL A 60 -13.92 -3.52 1.28
C VAL A 60 -15.20 -2.75 1.60
N HIS A 61 -15.13 -1.71 2.43
CA HIS A 61 -16.30 -0.88 2.77
C HIS A 61 -16.87 -0.14 1.57
N GLN A 62 -16.01 0.37 0.68
CA GLN A 62 -16.41 1.11 -0.51
C GLN A 62 -16.90 0.23 -1.66
N ASN A 63 -16.63 -1.08 -1.61
CA ASN A 63 -16.98 -2.03 -2.67
C ASN A 63 -17.75 -3.24 -2.10
N PRO A 64 -18.97 -3.04 -1.58
CA PRO A 64 -19.75 -4.11 -0.99
C PRO A 64 -20.06 -5.20 -2.04
N GLY A 65 -19.86 -6.46 -1.65
CA GLY A 65 -20.06 -7.62 -2.53
C GLY A 65 -18.92 -7.92 -3.51
N ALA A 66 -17.90 -7.06 -3.60
CA ALA A 66 -16.78 -7.31 -4.49
C ALA A 66 -16.02 -8.59 -4.12
N THR A 67 -15.61 -9.34 -5.13
CA THR A 67 -14.83 -10.57 -4.96
C THR A 67 -13.46 -10.28 -4.36
N GLN A 68 -12.86 -11.27 -3.70
CA GLN A 68 -11.51 -11.16 -3.16
C GLN A 68 -10.48 -10.78 -4.23
N SER A 69 -10.62 -11.30 -5.45
CA SER A 69 -9.73 -10.95 -6.56
C SER A 69 -9.84 -9.47 -6.93
N ARG A 70 -11.07 -8.94 -6.96
CA ARG A 70 -11.29 -7.52 -7.26
C ARG A 70 -10.72 -6.61 -6.17
N ILE A 71 -10.88 -6.96 -4.90
CA ILE A 71 -10.28 -6.20 -3.79
C ILE A 71 -8.74 -6.24 -3.87
N ALA A 72 -8.14 -7.40 -4.16
CA ALA A 72 -6.69 -7.54 -4.31
C ALA A 72 -6.12 -6.62 -5.43
N GLU A 73 -6.81 -6.56 -6.58
CA GLU A 73 -6.45 -5.64 -7.67
C GLU A 73 -6.49 -4.18 -7.23
N LEU A 74 -7.59 -3.78 -6.56
CA LEU A 74 -7.79 -2.39 -6.13
C LEU A 74 -6.72 -1.90 -5.14
N ILE A 75 -6.18 -2.79 -4.31
CA ILE A 75 -5.11 -2.44 -3.34
C ILE A 75 -3.71 -2.85 -3.83
N ALA A 76 -3.59 -3.24 -5.10
CA ALA A 76 -2.32 -3.61 -5.75
C ALA A 76 -1.53 -4.68 -4.98
N LEU A 77 -2.19 -5.73 -4.49
CA LEU A 77 -1.56 -6.86 -3.82
C LEU A 77 -1.57 -8.12 -4.69
N ASP A 78 -0.45 -8.82 -4.66
CA ASP A 78 -0.36 -10.17 -5.21
C ASP A 78 -1.23 -11.16 -4.40
N ARG A 79 -1.60 -12.27 -5.05
CA ARG A 79 -2.54 -13.25 -4.50
C ARG A 79 -2.12 -13.84 -3.15
N ASN A 80 -0.83 -14.10 -2.96
CA ASN A 80 -0.34 -14.74 -1.73
C ASN A 80 -0.35 -13.76 -0.56
N SER A 81 0.21 -12.55 -0.76
CA SER A 81 0.19 -11.46 0.23
C SER A 81 -1.23 -11.09 0.63
N PHE A 82 -2.15 -11.07 -0.35
CA PHE A 82 -3.56 -10.81 -0.09
C PHE A 82 -4.20 -11.91 0.76
N ALA A 83 -3.98 -13.19 0.42
CA ALA A 83 -4.54 -14.32 1.17
C ALA A 83 -4.08 -14.32 2.64
N GLU A 84 -2.79 -14.05 2.90
CA GLU A 84 -2.25 -13.92 4.24
C GLU A 84 -2.85 -12.73 5.01
N MET A 85 -3.02 -11.59 4.33
CA MET A 85 -3.65 -10.41 4.93
C MET A 85 -5.09 -10.71 5.33
N ILE A 86 -5.90 -11.30 4.44
CA ILE A 86 -7.28 -11.67 4.73
C ILE A 86 -7.37 -12.65 5.90
N ALA A 87 -6.50 -13.66 5.95
CA ALA A 87 -6.48 -14.60 7.06
C ALA A 87 -6.27 -13.87 8.41
N ARG A 88 -5.30 -12.95 8.48
CA ARG A 88 -5.04 -12.14 9.68
C ARG A 88 -6.23 -11.23 10.03
N MET A 89 -6.79 -10.53 9.04
CA MET A 89 -7.91 -9.59 9.28
C MET A 89 -9.20 -10.31 9.68
N THR A 90 -9.42 -11.52 9.15
CA THR A 90 -10.54 -12.40 9.57
C THR A 90 -10.31 -12.92 11.00
N ALA A 91 -9.09 -13.35 11.34
CA ALA A 91 -8.77 -13.82 12.69
C ALA A 91 -8.92 -12.72 13.75
N LYS A 92 -8.66 -11.45 13.38
CA LYS A 92 -8.89 -10.27 14.24
C LYS A 92 -10.37 -9.85 14.27
N GLY A 93 -11.25 -10.48 13.49
CA GLY A 93 -12.65 -10.13 13.43
C GLY A 93 -12.99 -8.86 12.65
N HIS A 94 -12.04 -8.27 11.91
CA HIS A 94 -12.26 -6.99 11.21
C HIS A 94 -12.95 -7.15 9.85
N VAL A 95 -12.81 -8.32 9.23
CA VAL A 95 -13.52 -8.69 7.99
C VAL A 95 -14.07 -10.09 8.11
N ARG A 96 -15.14 -10.37 7.37
CA ARG A 96 -15.70 -11.72 7.20
C ARG A 96 -15.79 -12.09 5.73
N ARG A 97 -15.72 -13.38 5.46
CA ARG A 97 -15.95 -13.94 4.12
C ARG A 97 -17.41 -14.32 3.99
N THR A 98 -18.03 -13.91 2.89
CA THR A 98 -19.38 -14.30 2.51
C THR A 98 -19.35 -14.92 1.11
N ARG A 99 -20.38 -15.69 0.76
CA ARG A 99 -20.53 -16.16 -0.62
C ARG A 99 -20.88 -14.97 -1.49
N SER A 100 -20.22 -14.84 -2.65
CA SER A 100 -20.59 -13.80 -3.61
C SER A 100 -22.01 -14.05 -4.12
N ALA A 101 -22.83 -13.00 -4.15
CA ALA A 101 -24.17 -13.06 -4.72
C ALA A 101 -24.16 -13.21 -6.25
N GLU A 102 -23.09 -12.71 -6.91
CA GLU A 102 -22.93 -12.74 -8.37
C GLU A 102 -22.33 -14.05 -8.87
N ASP A 103 -21.37 -14.61 -8.11
CA ASP A 103 -20.72 -15.89 -8.42
C ASP A 103 -20.67 -16.76 -7.16
N GLY A 104 -21.57 -17.71 -7.05
CA GLY A 104 -21.67 -18.63 -5.92
C GLY A 104 -20.40 -19.49 -5.66
N ARG A 105 -19.42 -19.47 -6.58
CA ARG A 105 -18.11 -20.12 -6.42
C ARG A 105 -17.06 -19.18 -5.83
N ALA A 106 -17.27 -17.86 -5.90
CA ALA A 106 -16.36 -16.84 -5.38
C ALA A 106 -16.75 -16.43 -3.95
N TYR A 107 -15.78 -15.95 -3.21
CA TYR A 107 -15.99 -15.32 -1.92
C TYR A 107 -15.88 -13.81 -2.06
N ALA A 108 -16.84 -13.10 -1.50
CA ALA A 108 -16.81 -11.68 -1.23
C ALA A 108 -16.23 -11.42 0.17
N LEU A 109 -15.84 -10.18 0.42
CA LEU A 109 -15.43 -9.70 1.73
C LEU A 109 -16.43 -8.66 2.21
N GLU A 110 -16.70 -8.70 3.50
CA GLU A 110 -17.49 -7.69 4.20
C GLU A 110 -16.68 -7.18 5.39
N ILE A 111 -16.72 -5.88 5.64
CA ILE A 111 -16.21 -5.29 6.86
C ILE A 111 -17.19 -5.58 8.01
N THR A 112 -16.67 -5.88 9.18
CA THR A 112 -17.48 -6.09 10.40
C THR A 112 -17.67 -4.78 11.17
N ASP A 113 -18.52 -4.80 12.19
CA ASP A 113 -18.69 -3.65 13.08
C ASP A 113 -17.37 -3.30 13.82
N GLU A 114 -16.57 -4.30 14.18
CA GLU A 114 -15.24 -4.13 14.77
C GLU A 114 -14.27 -3.47 13.77
N GLY A 115 -14.33 -3.88 12.49
CA GLY A 115 -13.54 -3.26 11.42
C GLY A 115 -13.95 -1.80 11.18
N LEU A 116 -15.25 -1.51 11.19
CA LEU A 116 -15.77 -0.14 11.09
C LEU A 116 -15.36 0.72 12.29
N ALA A 117 -15.46 0.17 13.51
CA ALA A 117 -15.05 0.86 14.72
C ALA A 117 -13.54 1.17 14.71
N LEU A 118 -12.71 0.26 14.20
CA LEU A 118 -11.27 0.49 14.02
C LEU A 118 -11.02 1.63 13.03
N LEU A 119 -11.68 1.66 11.87
CA LEU A 119 -11.56 2.77 10.91
C LEU A 119 -12.01 4.10 11.51
N ALA A 120 -13.11 4.12 12.26
CA ALA A 120 -13.63 5.32 12.90
C ALA A 120 -12.63 5.93 13.91
N ARG A 121 -11.80 5.11 14.57
CA ARG A 121 -10.72 5.59 15.44
C ARG A 121 -9.51 6.12 14.68
N VAL A 122 -9.18 5.49 13.55
CA VAL A 122 -7.95 5.78 12.80
C VAL A 122 -8.12 6.96 11.83
N LEU A 123 -9.22 7.01 11.08
CA LEU A 123 -9.40 7.98 10.00
C LEU A 123 -9.29 9.46 10.41
N PRO A 124 -9.79 9.91 11.60
CA PRO A 124 -9.64 11.31 11.99
C PRO A 124 -8.18 11.77 12.15
N ARG A 125 -7.28 10.86 12.53
CA ARG A 125 -5.83 11.15 12.68
C ARG A 125 -5.04 10.88 11.41
N ASP A 126 -5.56 10.08 10.50
CA ASP A 126 -4.90 9.69 9.26
C ASP A 126 -4.64 10.89 8.35
N ALA A 127 -5.54 11.86 8.30
CA ALA A 127 -5.35 13.10 7.55
C ALA A 127 -4.08 13.87 8.00
N GLN A 128 -3.75 13.84 9.29
CA GLN A 128 -2.51 14.44 9.81
C GLN A 128 -1.29 13.65 9.35
N VAL A 129 -1.36 12.31 9.36
CA VAL A 129 -0.27 11.45 8.85
C VAL A 129 0.00 11.74 7.38
N GLU A 130 -1.04 11.84 6.56
CA GLU A 130 -0.90 12.18 5.14
C GLU A 130 -0.30 13.58 4.93
N ALA A 131 -0.68 14.56 5.75
CA ALA A 131 -0.06 15.88 5.73
C ALA A 131 1.44 15.81 6.08
N GLU A 132 1.84 15.00 7.06
CA GLU A 132 3.25 14.80 7.44
C GLU A 132 4.05 14.06 6.37
N VAL A 133 3.44 13.10 5.66
CA VAL A 133 4.04 12.44 4.49
C VAL A 133 4.40 13.47 3.42
N LEU A 134 3.50 14.42 3.16
CA LEU A 134 3.67 15.47 2.14
C LEU A 134 4.44 16.69 2.63
N ALA A 135 4.71 16.83 3.93
CA ALA A 135 5.36 18.01 4.51
C ALA A 135 6.70 18.42 3.87
N PRO A 136 7.57 17.48 3.43
CA PRO A 136 8.82 17.83 2.74
C PRO A 136 8.62 18.45 1.35
N ILE A 137 7.41 18.36 0.78
CA ILE A 137 7.09 18.84 -0.56
C ILE A 137 6.51 20.26 -0.45
N PRO A 138 7.03 21.26 -1.18
CA PRO A 138 6.43 22.59 -1.26
C PRO A 138 4.93 22.49 -1.58
N GLU A 139 4.14 23.32 -0.94
CA GLU A 139 2.68 23.20 -0.96
C GLU A 139 2.10 23.28 -2.38
N GLU A 140 2.66 24.17 -3.20
CA GLU A 140 2.31 24.37 -4.59
C GLU A 140 2.62 23.15 -5.50
N LEU A 141 3.56 22.28 -5.09
CA LEU A 141 3.94 21.08 -5.85
C LEU A 141 3.17 19.82 -5.44
N ARG A 142 2.48 19.83 -4.28
CA ARG A 142 1.76 18.65 -3.76
C ARG A 142 0.70 18.11 -4.72
N PRO A 143 -0.15 18.95 -5.35
CA PRO A 143 -1.13 18.45 -6.31
C PRO A 143 -0.48 17.75 -7.51
N VAL A 144 0.58 18.34 -8.08
CA VAL A 144 1.32 17.76 -9.21
C VAL A 144 2.02 16.47 -8.79
N PHE A 145 2.62 16.43 -7.61
CA PHE A 145 3.26 15.24 -7.06
C PHE A 145 2.26 14.08 -6.92
N LEU A 146 1.08 14.33 -6.34
CA LEU A 146 0.03 13.32 -6.23
C LEU A 146 -0.48 12.84 -7.59
N GLN A 147 -0.57 13.75 -8.58
CA GLN A 147 -0.90 13.38 -9.95
C GLN A 147 0.16 12.46 -10.56
N CYS A 148 1.45 12.79 -10.41
CA CYS A 148 2.54 11.93 -10.87
C CYS A 148 2.49 10.54 -10.23
N LEU A 149 2.23 10.45 -8.93
CA LEU A 149 2.08 9.17 -8.24
C LEU A 149 0.90 8.35 -8.78
N ARG A 150 -0.26 8.97 -9.06
CA ARG A 150 -1.41 8.30 -9.68
C ARG A 150 -1.04 7.74 -11.05
N LEU A 151 -0.42 8.54 -11.91
CA LEU A 151 0.04 8.10 -13.24
C LEU A 151 1.01 6.92 -13.13
N MET A 152 1.98 7.00 -12.23
CA MET A 152 2.94 5.90 -12.00
C MET A 152 2.26 4.63 -11.45
N ALA A 153 1.19 4.77 -10.67
CA ALA A 153 0.39 3.66 -10.15
C ALA A 153 -0.64 3.11 -11.17
N GLY A 154 -0.72 3.67 -12.38
CA GLY A 154 -1.71 3.28 -13.38
C GLY A 154 -3.14 3.67 -13.02
N LEU A 155 -3.31 4.67 -12.13
CA LEU A 155 -4.61 5.19 -11.75
C LEU A 155 -4.98 6.37 -12.64
N GLU A 156 -6.21 6.38 -13.15
CA GLU A 156 -6.70 7.53 -13.92
C GLU A 156 -6.75 8.79 -13.04
N PRO A 157 -6.50 9.98 -13.63
CA PRO A 157 -6.71 11.22 -12.89
C PRO A 157 -8.19 11.32 -12.48
N PRO A 158 -8.50 11.94 -11.30
CA PRO A 158 -9.88 12.18 -10.94
C PRO A 158 -10.56 12.98 -12.05
N ALA A 159 -11.78 12.59 -12.42
CA ALA A 159 -12.57 13.34 -13.41
C ALA A 159 -12.64 14.79 -12.96
N SER A 160 -12.29 15.71 -13.87
CA SER A 160 -12.36 17.16 -13.61
C SER A 160 -13.82 17.52 -13.32
N SER A 161 -14.09 17.95 -12.10
CA SER A 161 -15.41 18.48 -11.69
C SER A 161 -15.56 19.89 -12.21
#